data_776e5c800d5973c44748c2fd9eb9be37
#
_entry.id   776e5c800d5973c44748c2fd9eb9be37
#
_cell.length_a   1.000
_cell.length_b   1.000
_cell.length_c   1.000
_cell.angle_alpha   90.00
_cell.angle_beta   90.00
_cell.angle_gamma   90.00
#
_symmetry.space_group_name_H-M   'P 1'
#
loop_
_entity.id
_entity.type
_entity.pdbx_description
1 polymer ?
#
loop_
_entity_poly.entity_id
_entity_poly.type
_entity_poly.pdbx_seq_one_letter_code
_entity_poly.pdbx_strand_id
1 'polypeptide(L)'
;MQKFVKIFLALTMCLFVSSCKTKKGDTTAEEARVSTKSDVFRTLSIDKMSFTLTLAGTELNSSGSIRIARDSVIICSIMPLPGMEFFRIAINKTGVIMINRVDKKFVSVSYDEMRRKGMDLNYSAFEAIFTNRLFLYGEDYFPKASDFGATEMNGRIKLTRTKGNVLQEFEYNSSKELSSGSISIGYD
;
A
#
# COMPACT_ATOMS: atom_id res chain seq x y z
N MET A 1 53.94 48.92 -6.46
CA MET A 1 53.25 48.02 -5.51
C MET A 1 51.72 48.22 -5.43
N GLN A 2 51.21 49.42 -5.52
CA GLN A 2 49.73 49.70 -5.42
C GLN A 2 48.88 49.12 -6.55
N LYS A 3 49.40 48.94 -7.77
CA LYS A 3 48.65 48.38 -8.91
C LYS A 3 48.46 46.84 -8.79
N PHE A 4 49.44 46.15 -8.22
CA PHE A 4 49.34 44.69 -8.02
C PHE A 4 48.35 44.29 -6.91
N VAL A 5 48.24 45.13 -5.86
CA VAL A 5 47.28 44.90 -4.78
C VAL A 5 45.85 45.08 -5.25
N LYS A 6 45.56 46.03 -6.15
CA LYS A 6 44.25 46.24 -6.72
C LYS A 6 43.80 45.12 -7.67
N ILE A 7 44.74 44.53 -8.43
CA ILE A 7 44.45 43.42 -9.34
C ILE A 7 44.22 42.13 -8.52
N PHE A 8 44.98 41.94 -7.44
CA PHE A 8 44.80 40.79 -6.56
C PHE A 8 43.49 40.85 -5.78
N LEU A 9 43.05 42.07 -5.37
CA LEU A 9 41.81 42.28 -4.68
C LEU A 9 40.60 42.10 -5.62
N ALA A 10 40.71 42.47 -6.91
CA ALA A 10 39.70 42.26 -7.90
C ALA A 10 39.56 40.77 -8.30
N LEU A 11 40.66 40.04 -8.32
CA LEU A 11 40.66 38.59 -8.64
C LEU A 11 40.09 37.73 -7.51
N THR A 12 40.29 38.13 -6.25
CA THR A 12 39.68 37.44 -5.09
C THR A 12 38.19 37.70 -4.96
N MET A 13 37.70 38.84 -5.42
CA MET A 13 36.26 39.17 -5.37
C MET A 13 35.44 38.47 -6.44
N CYS A 14 36.06 38.00 -7.56
CA CYS A 14 35.40 37.23 -8.58
C CYS A 14 35.21 35.75 -8.23
N LEU A 15 35.83 35.24 -7.17
CA LEU A 15 35.75 33.83 -6.76
C LEU A 15 34.57 33.54 -5.81
N PHE A 16 33.85 34.58 -5.33
CA PHE A 16 32.70 34.39 -4.42
C PHE A 16 31.34 34.46 -5.08
N VAL A 17 31.26 34.58 -6.40
CA VAL A 17 29.98 34.43 -7.15
C VAL A 17 29.84 33.04 -7.73
N SER A 18 30.23 31.99 -7.00
CA SER A 18 29.80 30.64 -7.31
C SER A 18 28.42 30.42 -6.70
N SER A 19 27.43 30.91 -7.45
CA SER A 19 26.22 30.23 -7.77
C SER A 19 25.68 29.28 -6.69
N CYS A 20 24.91 29.82 -5.72
CA CYS A 20 23.76 29.08 -5.23
C CYS A 20 22.76 28.98 -6.39
N LYS A 21 22.89 27.98 -7.25
CA LYS A 21 21.77 27.43 -8.00
C LYS A 21 20.87 26.80 -6.97
N THR A 22 19.91 27.57 -6.51
CA THR A 22 18.69 27.02 -5.93
C THR A 22 18.06 26.16 -7.03
N LYS A 23 18.33 24.84 -6.99
CA LYS A 23 17.51 23.90 -7.67
C LYS A 23 16.11 24.10 -7.10
N LYS A 24 15.23 24.76 -7.84
CA LYS A 24 13.81 24.50 -7.75
C LYS A 24 13.69 23.00 -7.95
N GLY A 25 13.45 22.31 -6.87
CA GLY A 25 13.10 20.89 -6.94
C GLY A 25 11.76 20.82 -7.64
N ASP A 26 11.78 20.53 -8.92
CA ASP A 26 10.75 19.66 -9.44
C ASP A 26 10.92 18.38 -8.66
N THR A 27 10.10 18.24 -7.62
CA THR A 27 9.91 16.98 -6.91
C THR A 27 9.14 16.08 -7.87
N THR A 28 9.85 15.61 -8.87
CA THR A 28 9.39 14.51 -9.71
C THR A 28 9.14 13.36 -8.77
N ALA A 29 7.98 12.73 -8.90
CA ALA A 29 7.53 11.52 -8.19
C ALA A 29 8.55 10.37 -8.17
N GLU A 30 9.71 10.53 -8.75
CA GLU A 30 10.82 9.60 -8.84
C GLU A 30 11.65 9.51 -7.54
N GLU A 31 11.59 10.52 -6.66
CA GLU A 31 12.27 10.46 -5.36
C GLU A 31 11.41 9.85 -4.24
N ALA A 32 10.11 9.70 -4.47
CA ALA A 32 9.29 8.80 -3.67
C ALA A 32 9.54 7.34 -4.09
N ARG A 33 10.79 6.93 -4.20
CA ARG A 33 11.16 5.53 -4.06
C ARG A 33 10.91 5.16 -2.61
N VAL A 34 9.61 5.03 -2.29
CA VAL A 34 9.16 4.23 -1.20
C VAL A 34 9.93 2.93 -1.36
N SER A 35 10.85 2.69 -0.45
CA SER A 35 11.64 1.47 -0.41
C SER A 35 10.63 0.32 -0.28
N THR A 36 10.12 -0.13 -1.40
CA THR A 36 9.62 -1.47 -1.52
C THR A 36 10.86 -2.33 -1.40
N LYS A 37 11.34 -2.50 -0.16
CA LYS A 37 12.18 -3.62 0.19
C LYS A 37 11.33 -4.82 -0.15
N SER A 38 11.46 -5.27 -1.39
CA SER A 38 10.84 -6.50 -1.84
C SER A 38 11.58 -7.61 -1.11
N ASP A 39 11.22 -7.80 0.15
CA ASP A 39 11.58 -9.00 0.86
C ASP A 39 10.96 -10.11 0.04
N VAL A 40 11.81 -10.79 -0.72
CA VAL A 40 11.43 -11.90 -1.59
C VAL A 40 11.15 -13.08 -0.67
N PHE A 41 10.01 -13.04 0.02
CA PHE A 41 9.57 -14.22 0.76
C PHE A 41 8.91 -15.20 -0.22
N ARG A 42 9.10 -16.49 -0.01
CA ARG A 42 8.32 -17.54 -0.66
C ARG A 42 7.04 -17.82 0.11
N THR A 43 7.14 -17.79 1.41
CA THR A 43 6.03 -17.99 2.34
C THR A 43 6.15 -17.01 3.49
N LEU A 44 5.01 -16.49 3.95
CA LEU A 44 4.87 -15.64 5.12
C LEU A 44 3.83 -16.27 6.05
N SER A 45 4.13 -16.36 7.34
CA SER A 45 3.19 -16.79 8.37
C SER A 45 3.08 -15.72 9.46
N ILE A 46 1.85 -15.32 9.75
CA ILE A 46 1.49 -14.45 10.87
C ILE A 46 0.61 -15.31 11.79
N ASP A 47 1.19 -15.82 12.86
CA ASP A 47 0.52 -16.82 13.70
C ASP A 47 -0.47 -16.20 14.70
N LYS A 48 -0.32 -14.91 14.99
CA LYS A 48 -1.22 -14.18 15.89
C LYS A 48 -1.54 -12.82 15.29
N MET A 49 -2.81 -12.59 15.00
CA MET A 49 -3.34 -11.30 14.61
C MET A 49 -4.67 -11.05 15.29
N SER A 50 -4.97 -9.78 15.54
CA SER A 50 -6.28 -9.33 15.96
C SER A 50 -6.88 -8.52 14.82
N PHE A 51 -8.15 -8.67 14.59
CA PHE A 51 -8.89 -7.86 13.65
C PHE A 51 -10.27 -7.54 14.20
N THR A 52 -10.72 -6.36 13.84
CA THR A 52 -12.06 -5.87 14.13
C THR A 52 -12.80 -5.76 12.81
N LEU A 53 -13.95 -6.38 12.74
CA LEU A 53 -14.85 -6.27 11.59
C LEU A 53 -16.08 -5.48 12.02
N THR A 54 -16.31 -4.34 11.39
CA THR A 54 -17.51 -3.53 11.62
C THR A 54 -18.50 -3.78 10.50
N LEU A 55 -19.64 -4.39 10.83
CA LEU A 55 -20.74 -4.66 9.91
C LEU A 55 -22.02 -4.01 10.44
N ALA A 56 -22.59 -3.12 9.66
CA ALA A 56 -23.84 -2.42 9.99
C ALA A 56 -23.86 -1.85 11.42
N GLY A 57 -22.73 -1.27 11.87
CA GLY A 57 -22.58 -0.69 13.20
C GLY A 57 -22.28 -1.69 14.33
N THR A 58 -22.18 -2.98 14.02
CA THR A 58 -21.76 -4.00 14.99
C THR A 58 -20.29 -4.32 14.79
N GLU A 59 -19.51 -4.23 15.86
CA GLU A 59 -18.10 -4.60 15.87
C GLU A 59 -17.92 -6.05 16.32
N LEU A 60 -17.22 -6.82 15.49
CA LEU A 60 -16.80 -8.18 15.81
C LEU A 60 -15.27 -8.20 15.96
N ASN A 61 -14.82 -8.41 17.17
CA ASN A 61 -13.40 -8.60 17.47
C ASN A 61 -13.05 -10.09 17.40
N SER A 62 -11.99 -10.42 16.67
CA SER A 62 -11.54 -11.79 16.55
C SER A 62 -10.02 -11.86 16.51
N SER A 63 -9.50 -13.04 16.83
CA SER A 63 -8.12 -13.40 16.60
C SER A 63 -7.99 -14.35 15.40
N GLY A 64 -6.80 -14.47 14.88
CA GLY A 64 -6.56 -15.36 13.76
C GLY A 64 -5.10 -15.50 13.37
N SER A 65 -4.89 -16.14 12.24
CA SER A 65 -3.58 -16.26 11.61
C SER A 65 -3.71 -16.10 10.09
N ILE A 66 -2.63 -15.66 9.46
CA ILE A 66 -2.52 -15.58 8.01
C ILE A 66 -1.30 -16.37 7.56
N ARG A 67 -1.47 -17.14 6.50
CA ARG A 67 -0.39 -17.81 5.77
C ARG A 67 -0.47 -17.43 4.32
N ILE A 68 0.63 -16.95 3.78
CA ILE A 68 0.75 -16.54 2.39
C ILE A 68 1.81 -17.40 1.71
N ALA A 69 1.42 -18.13 0.68
CA ALA A 69 2.35 -18.66 -0.30
C ALA A 69 2.30 -17.73 -1.52
N ARG A 70 3.38 -17.00 -1.74
CA ARG A 70 3.47 -15.96 -2.76
C ARG A 70 3.03 -16.46 -4.12
N ASP A 71 2.26 -15.63 -4.84
CA ASP A 71 1.71 -15.92 -6.17
C ASP A 71 0.86 -17.20 -6.25
N SER A 72 0.40 -17.73 -5.11
CA SER A 72 -0.32 -19.01 -5.05
C SER A 72 -1.60 -18.94 -4.23
N VAL A 73 -1.47 -18.77 -2.92
CA VAL A 73 -2.63 -18.78 -2.02
C VAL A 73 -2.37 -17.97 -0.74
N ILE A 74 -3.42 -17.31 -0.27
CA ILE A 74 -3.49 -16.68 1.04
C ILE A 74 -4.54 -17.44 1.84
N ILE A 75 -4.18 -17.90 3.03
CA ILE A 75 -5.08 -18.60 3.95
C ILE A 75 -5.21 -17.76 5.22
N CYS A 76 -6.43 -17.29 5.50
CA CYS A 76 -6.77 -16.59 6.73
C CYS A 76 -7.62 -17.53 7.59
N SER A 77 -7.18 -17.77 8.81
CA SER A 77 -7.92 -18.52 9.82
C SER A 77 -8.47 -17.59 10.86
N ILE A 78 -9.78 -17.61 11.08
CA ILE A 78 -10.50 -16.76 12.02
C ILE A 78 -10.87 -17.61 13.24
N MET A 79 -10.34 -17.22 14.41
CA MET A 79 -10.43 -17.93 15.66
C MET A 79 -10.99 -17.02 16.77
N PRO A 80 -12.32 -16.84 16.87
CA PRO A 80 -12.93 -16.02 17.92
C PRO A 80 -12.65 -16.56 19.34
N LEU A 81 -12.46 -17.88 19.43
CA LEU A 81 -12.06 -18.56 20.66
C LEU A 81 -10.66 -19.16 20.51
N PRO A 82 -9.83 -19.14 21.55
CA PRO A 82 -8.49 -19.70 21.52
C PRO A 82 -8.50 -21.18 21.06
N GLY A 83 -7.72 -21.47 20.00
CA GLY A 83 -7.58 -22.82 19.45
C GLY A 83 -8.77 -23.32 18.62
N MET A 84 -9.84 -22.55 18.46
CA MET A 84 -11.02 -22.97 17.71
C MET A 84 -11.19 -22.10 16.44
N GLU A 85 -10.93 -22.70 15.28
CA GLU A 85 -11.12 -22.06 13.98
C GLU A 85 -12.60 -22.13 13.57
N PHE A 86 -13.25 -20.97 13.49
CA PHE A 86 -14.64 -20.86 13.05
C PHE A 86 -14.74 -20.69 11.55
N PHE A 87 -13.87 -19.84 10.99
CA PHE A 87 -13.85 -19.59 9.56
C PHE A 87 -12.45 -19.73 9.00
N ARG A 88 -12.37 -20.23 7.79
CA ARG A 88 -11.17 -20.23 6.97
C ARG A 88 -11.48 -19.56 5.65
N ILE A 89 -10.67 -18.58 5.28
CA ILE A 89 -10.76 -17.92 3.99
C ILE A 89 -9.51 -18.30 3.21
N ALA A 90 -9.70 -18.88 2.03
CA ALA A 90 -8.64 -19.16 1.08
C ALA A 90 -8.81 -18.26 -0.14
N ILE A 91 -7.81 -17.45 -0.44
CA ILE A 91 -7.76 -16.54 -1.58
C ILE A 91 -6.71 -17.08 -2.53
N ASN A 92 -7.08 -17.38 -3.75
CA ASN A 92 -6.19 -17.90 -4.78
C ASN A 92 -6.39 -17.15 -6.11
N LYS A 93 -5.73 -17.55 -7.16
CA LYS A 93 -5.81 -16.88 -8.47
C LYS A 93 -7.19 -16.94 -9.14
N THR A 94 -8.07 -17.82 -8.70
CA THR A 94 -9.40 -18.01 -9.31
C THR A 94 -10.52 -17.34 -8.53
N GLY A 95 -10.28 -17.00 -7.26
CA GLY A 95 -11.28 -16.35 -6.41
C GLY A 95 -11.04 -16.58 -4.92
N VAL A 96 -12.11 -16.44 -4.16
CA VAL A 96 -12.14 -16.53 -2.70
C VAL A 96 -13.07 -17.67 -2.28
N ILE A 97 -12.58 -18.52 -1.39
CA ILE A 97 -13.35 -19.61 -0.78
C ILE A 97 -13.42 -19.32 0.71
N MET A 98 -14.62 -19.25 1.26
CA MET A 98 -14.85 -19.14 2.69
C MET A 98 -15.47 -20.44 3.21
N ILE A 99 -14.85 -21.05 4.20
CA ILE A 99 -15.30 -22.28 4.87
C ILE A 99 -15.77 -21.90 6.27
N ASN A 100 -17.06 -22.10 6.55
CA ASN A 100 -17.62 -22.03 7.89
C ASN A 100 -17.52 -23.44 8.51
N ARG A 101 -16.64 -23.57 9.50
CA ARG A 101 -16.41 -24.87 10.15
C ARG A 101 -17.46 -25.23 11.18
N VAL A 102 -18.16 -24.22 11.72
CA VAL A 102 -19.24 -24.43 12.68
C VAL A 102 -20.45 -25.06 11.98
N ASP A 103 -20.88 -24.44 10.88
CA ASP A 103 -22.04 -24.90 10.12
C ASP A 103 -21.71 -25.95 9.04
N LYS A 104 -20.41 -26.28 8.87
CA LYS A 104 -19.91 -27.19 7.84
C LYS A 104 -20.34 -26.79 6.43
N LYS A 105 -20.33 -25.48 6.15
CA LYS A 105 -20.69 -24.88 4.87
C LYS A 105 -19.48 -24.20 4.25
N PHE A 106 -19.52 -24.06 2.93
CA PHE A 106 -18.54 -23.23 2.21
C PHE A 106 -19.24 -22.38 1.15
N VAL A 107 -18.62 -21.25 0.84
CA VAL A 107 -19.00 -20.35 -0.24
C VAL A 107 -17.76 -20.13 -1.08
N SER A 108 -17.89 -20.21 -2.40
CA SER A 108 -16.85 -19.88 -3.37
C SER A 108 -17.33 -18.77 -4.25
N VAL A 109 -16.52 -17.73 -4.42
CA VAL A 109 -16.83 -16.54 -5.20
C VAL A 109 -15.66 -16.26 -6.15
N SER A 110 -15.92 -16.21 -7.45
CA SER A 110 -14.91 -15.81 -8.44
C SER A 110 -14.67 -14.30 -8.43
N TYR A 111 -13.51 -13.85 -8.94
CA TYR A 111 -13.23 -12.41 -9.07
C TYR A 111 -14.22 -11.70 -10.00
N ASP A 112 -14.70 -12.37 -11.04
CA ASP A 112 -15.75 -11.80 -11.92
C ASP A 112 -17.08 -11.60 -11.18
N GLU A 113 -17.43 -12.50 -10.27
CA GLU A 113 -18.64 -12.34 -9.45
C GLU A 113 -18.46 -11.22 -8.43
N MET A 114 -17.27 -11.10 -7.80
CA MET A 114 -16.94 -10.00 -6.90
C MET A 114 -17.03 -8.65 -7.63
N ARG A 115 -16.47 -8.57 -8.85
CA ARG A 115 -16.53 -7.37 -9.69
C ARG A 115 -17.96 -6.97 -10.02
N ARG A 116 -18.83 -7.92 -10.38
CA ARG A 116 -20.24 -7.63 -10.62
C ARG A 116 -21.00 -7.11 -9.40
N LYS A 117 -20.50 -7.40 -8.20
CA LYS A 117 -21.02 -6.90 -6.91
C LYS A 117 -20.33 -5.61 -6.46
N GLY A 118 -19.52 -4.96 -7.33
CA GLY A 118 -18.85 -3.70 -7.03
C GLY A 118 -17.50 -3.83 -6.30
N MET A 119 -16.97 -5.05 -6.13
CA MET A 119 -15.68 -5.29 -5.51
C MET A 119 -14.67 -5.77 -6.56
N ASP A 120 -13.94 -4.85 -7.15
CA ASP A 120 -12.95 -5.14 -8.20
C ASP A 120 -11.54 -5.34 -7.61
N LEU A 121 -11.40 -6.41 -6.84
CA LEU A 121 -10.14 -6.88 -6.30
C LEU A 121 -9.75 -8.20 -6.96
N ASN A 122 -8.46 -8.45 -7.09
CA ASN A 122 -7.87 -9.68 -7.59
C ASN A 122 -6.90 -10.27 -6.57
N TYR A 123 -6.29 -11.43 -6.88
CA TYR A 123 -5.31 -12.07 -6.00
C TYR A 123 -4.14 -11.14 -5.64
N SER A 124 -3.59 -10.42 -6.65
CA SER A 124 -2.45 -9.52 -6.46
C SER A 124 -2.78 -8.37 -5.51
N ALA A 125 -4.01 -7.83 -5.59
CA ALA A 125 -4.49 -6.79 -4.68
C ALA A 125 -4.60 -7.32 -3.24
N PHE A 126 -5.18 -8.50 -3.04
CA PHE A 126 -5.23 -9.12 -1.71
C PHE A 126 -3.83 -9.42 -1.16
N GLU A 127 -2.92 -9.95 -1.97
CA GLU A 127 -1.55 -10.20 -1.54
C GLU A 127 -0.86 -8.88 -1.14
N ALA A 128 -1.04 -7.81 -1.90
CA ALA A 128 -0.49 -6.50 -1.59
C ALA A 128 -1.05 -5.93 -0.28
N ILE A 129 -2.36 -6.04 -0.04
CA ILE A 129 -3.01 -5.63 1.21
C ILE A 129 -2.38 -6.36 2.41
N PHE A 130 -2.29 -7.68 2.36
CA PHE A 130 -1.75 -8.47 3.48
C PHE A 130 -0.25 -8.37 3.66
N THR A 131 0.48 -7.90 2.65
CA THR A 131 1.93 -7.68 2.72
C THR A 131 2.30 -6.20 2.81
N ASN A 132 1.30 -5.34 3.08
CA ASN A 132 1.47 -3.89 3.25
C ASN A 132 2.16 -3.23 2.05
N ARG A 133 1.71 -3.54 0.84
CA ARG A 133 2.22 -3.01 -0.42
C ARG A 133 1.14 -2.21 -1.16
N LEU A 134 1.58 -1.32 -2.04
CA LEU A 134 0.70 -0.63 -2.96
C LEU A 134 0.03 -1.60 -3.94
N PHE A 135 -1.20 -1.30 -4.29
CA PHE A 135 -1.94 -1.96 -5.37
C PHE A 135 -2.86 -0.96 -6.08
N LEU A 136 -3.37 -1.33 -7.23
CA LEU A 136 -4.33 -0.54 -7.99
C LEU A 136 -5.67 -1.26 -8.01
N TYR A 137 -6.71 -0.59 -7.51
CA TYR A 137 -8.06 -1.13 -7.52
C TYR A 137 -8.55 -1.26 -8.97
N GLY A 138 -9.07 -2.42 -9.32
CA GLY A 138 -9.55 -2.70 -10.66
C GLY A 138 -8.47 -2.89 -11.73
N GLU A 139 -7.21 -3.07 -11.33
CA GLU A 139 -6.09 -3.27 -12.26
C GLU A 139 -5.29 -4.51 -11.90
N ASP A 140 -4.68 -5.11 -12.92
CA ASP A 140 -3.88 -6.34 -12.76
C ASP A 140 -2.41 -6.13 -13.12
N TYR A 141 -1.89 -4.94 -12.84
CA TYR A 141 -0.47 -4.62 -13.03
C TYR A 141 0.13 -3.99 -11.76
N PHE A 142 1.45 -4.06 -11.65
CA PHE A 142 2.17 -3.47 -10.52
C PHE A 142 2.09 -1.94 -10.56
N PRO A 143 1.71 -1.28 -9.44
CA PRO A 143 1.62 0.16 -9.36
C PRO A 143 2.99 0.81 -9.59
N LYS A 144 2.97 1.94 -10.30
CA LYS A 144 4.10 2.85 -10.47
C LYS A 144 3.83 4.12 -9.71
N ALA A 145 4.88 4.85 -9.33
CA ALA A 145 4.72 6.13 -8.64
C ALA A 145 3.86 7.12 -9.47
N SER A 146 3.97 7.07 -10.79
CA SER A 146 3.19 7.89 -11.74
C SER A 146 1.68 7.60 -11.76
N ASP A 147 1.25 6.47 -11.20
CA ASP A 147 -0.18 6.11 -11.15
C ASP A 147 -0.92 6.88 -10.06
N PHE A 148 -0.20 7.61 -9.20
CA PHE A 148 -0.73 8.35 -8.08
C PHE A 148 -0.31 9.82 -8.12
N GLY A 149 -1.20 10.72 -7.68
CA GLY A 149 -0.82 12.03 -7.22
C GLY A 149 -0.17 11.92 -5.83
N ALA A 150 0.97 12.57 -5.64
CA ALA A 150 1.68 12.55 -4.35
C ALA A 150 1.60 13.93 -3.68
N THR A 151 1.29 13.95 -2.40
CA THR A 151 1.33 15.16 -1.56
C THR A 151 2.15 14.84 -0.31
N GLU A 152 3.14 15.67 -0.02
CA GLU A 152 3.93 15.55 1.20
C GLU A 152 3.55 16.65 2.18
N MET A 153 3.26 16.27 3.43
CA MET A 153 2.96 17.19 4.52
C MET A 153 3.52 16.65 5.84
N ASN A 154 4.33 17.46 6.51
CA ASN A 154 4.93 17.10 7.82
C ASN A 154 5.71 15.77 7.80
N GLY A 155 6.42 15.48 6.71
CA GLY A 155 7.18 14.24 6.54
C GLY A 155 6.32 13.00 6.28
N ARG A 156 5.01 13.16 6.09
CA ARG A 156 4.10 12.10 5.64
C ARG A 156 3.84 12.27 4.15
N ILE A 157 3.74 11.17 3.45
CA ILE A 157 3.42 11.15 2.02
C ILE A 157 2.04 10.54 1.86
N LYS A 158 1.14 11.30 1.23
CA LYS A 158 -0.18 10.83 0.82
C LYS A 158 -0.17 10.59 -0.68
N LEU A 159 -0.46 9.37 -1.09
CA LEU A 159 -0.67 9.01 -2.49
C LEU A 159 -2.16 8.90 -2.74
N THR A 160 -2.63 9.54 -3.81
CA THR A 160 -4.05 9.61 -4.17
C THR A 160 -4.23 9.25 -5.63
N ARG A 161 -5.22 8.40 -5.93
CA ARG A 161 -5.61 8.05 -7.29
C ARG A 161 -7.13 8.08 -7.39
N THR A 162 -7.62 8.78 -8.41
CA THR A 162 -9.05 8.77 -8.76
C THR A 162 -9.23 8.14 -10.13
N LYS A 163 -10.11 7.15 -10.23
CA LYS A 163 -10.51 6.51 -11.48
C LYS A 163 -12.01 6.27 -11.48
N GLY A 164 -12.72 7.01 -12.35
CA GLY A 164 -14.20 7.01 -12.32
C GLY A 164 -14.72 7.47 -10.96
N ASN A 165 -15.58 6.70 -10.35
CA ASN A 165 -16.15 6.95 -9.01
C ASN A 165 -15.33 6.33 -7.87
N VAL A 166 -14.12 5.83 -8.14
CA VAL A 166 -13.26 5.23 -7.12
C VAL A 166 -12.14 6.18 -6.74
N LEU A 167 -12.04 6.49 -5.46
CA LEU A 167 -10.93 7.19 -4.83
C LEU A 167 -10.11 6.18 -4.03
N GLN A 168 -8.82 6.10 -4.34
CA GLN A 168 -7.86 5.24 -3.65
C GLN A 168 -6.77 6.11 -3.01
N GLU A 169 -6.54 5.94 -1.73
CA GLU A 169 -5.57 6.72 -0.97
C GLU A 169 -4.65 5.81 -0.16
N PHE A 170 -3.39 6.18 -0.09
CA PHE A 170 -2.39 5.52 0.74
C PHE A 170 -1.60 6.58 1.50
N GLU A 171 -1.29 6.31 2.76
CA GLU A 171 -0.46 7.20 3.57
C GLU A 171 0.80 6.47 4.03
N TYR A 172 1.92 7.16 3.90
CA TYR A 172 3.21 6.75 4.40
C TYR A 172 3.60 7.63 5.58
N ASN A 173 4.11 7.01 6.63
CA ASN A 173 4.63 7.72 7.80
C ASN A 173 5.98 8.40 7.48
N SER A 174 6.52 9.13 8.47
CA SER A 174 7.83 9.78 8.36
C SER A 174 9.01 8.82 8.16
N SER A 175 8.83 7.54 8.51
CA SER A 175 9.80 6.47 8.24
C SER A 175 9.67 5.86 6.84
N LYS A 176 8.78 6.43 6.00
CA LYS A 176 8.44 5.94 4.65
C LYS A 176 7.87 4.51 4.63
N GLU A 177 7.14 4.16 5.68
CA GLU A 177 6.39 2.91 5.76
C GLU A 177 4.91 3.18 5.50
N LEU A 178 4.25 2.30 4.75
CA LEU A 178 2.82 2.40 4.51
C LEU A 178 2.07 2.24 5.83
N SER A 179 1.36 3.27 6.25
CA SER A 179 0.65 3.34 7.54
C SER A 179 -0.85 3.12 7.38
N SER A 180 -1.43 3.52 6.26
CA SER A 180 -2.84 3.30 5.97
C SER A 180 -3.11 3.22 4.48
N GLY A 181 -4.23 2.59 4.14
CA GLY A 181 -4.78 2.58 2.79
C GLY A 181 -6.30 2.58 2.84
N SER A 182 -6.93 3.28 1.93
CA SER A 182 -8.38 3.33 1.81
C SER A 182 -8.84 3.27 0.35
N ILE A 183 -10.02 2.73 0.15
CA ILE A 183 -10.73 2.74 -1.11
C ILE A 183 -12.14 3.25 -0.83
N SER A 184 -12.50 4.35 -1.46
CA SER A 184 -13.84 4.92 -1.39
C SER A 184 -14.51 4.78 -2.76
N ILE A 185 -15.70 4.20 -2.78
CA ILE A 185 -16.51 4.03 -3.98
C ILE A 185 -17.72 4.94 -3.83
N GLY A 186 -17.82 5.96 -4.68
CA GLY A 186 -19.01 6.82 -4.76
C GLY A 186 -20.14 6.05 -5.42
N TYR A 187 -21.34 6.10 -4.82
CA TYR A 187 -22.58 5.70 -5.48
C TYR A 187 -23.23 7.00 -5.97
N ASP A 188 -23.42 7.11 -7.27
CA ASP A 188 -24.23 8.17 -7.88
C ASP A 188 -25.71 7.97 -7.57
#